data_e812d57645d4aaeef9e4bbef09d04d45
#
_entry.id   e812d57645d4aaeef9e4bbef09d04d45
#
_cell.length_a   1.000
_cell.length_b   1.000
_cell.length_c   1.000
_cell.angle_alpha   90.00
_cell.angle_beta   90.00
_cell.angle_gamma   90.00
#
_symmetry.space_group_name_H-M   'P 1'
#
loop_
_entity.id
_entity.type
_entity.pdbx_description
1 polymer ?
#
loop_
_entity_poly.entity_id
_entity_poly.type
_entity_poly.pdbx_seq_one_letter_code
_entity_poly.pdbx_strand_id
1 'polypeptide(L)'
;SRSEFGVEDIGREIGLSRVQLYRKVKAMTGSSVVDLMRKARLYKAKRLLESRSMSIAEVAYEVGFSAPSYFTKCFKDEYGMLPGEVG
;
A
#
# COMPACT_ATOMS: atom_id res chain seq x y z
N SER A 1 9.76 2.24 6.43
CA SER A 1 8.96 2.30 5.23
C SER A 1 9.58 3.24 4.21
N ARG A 2 9.43 2.92 2.98
CA ARG A 2 9.89 3.79 1.89
C ARG A 2 8.75 4.63 1.35
N SER A 3 7.85 5.02 2.21
CA SER A 3 6.72 5.84 1.79
C SER A 3 7.15 7.23 1.30
N GLU A 4 8.37 7.65 1.62
CA GLU A 4 8.84 8.94 1.12
C GLU A 4 9.14 8.92 -0.38
N PHE A 5 9.26 7.75 -1.01
CA PHE A 5 9.31 7.67 -2.46
C PHE A 5 7.88 7.51 -2.95
N GLY A 6 7.23 8.59 -3.24
CA GLY A 6 5.83 8.61 -3.61
C GLY A 6 5.60 9.00 -5.05
N VAL A 7 4.33 9.23 -5.36
CA VAL A 7 3.89 9.54 -6.71
C VAL A 7 4.54 10.81 -7.24
N GLU A 8 4.75 11.80 -6.38
CA GLU A 8 5.36 13.07 -6.83
C GLU A 8 6.79 12.88 -7.26
N ASP A 9 7.52 11.96 -6.63
CA ASP A 9 8.90 11.68 -7.02
C ASP A 9 8.94 11.06 -8.41
N ILE A 10 8.01 10.17 -8.70
CA ILE A 10 7.90 9.56 -10.02
C ILE A 10 7.58 10.64 -11.06
N GLY A 11 6.66 11.55 -10.72
CA GLY A 11 6.29 12.64 -11.62
C GLY A 11 7.47 13.54 -11.96
N ARG A 12 8.30 13.86 -10.97
CA ARG A 12 9.49 14.67 -11.20
C ARG A 12 10.48 13.98 -12.12
N GLU A 13 10.65 12.68 -11.94
CA GLU A 13 11.59 11.90 -12.76
C GLU A 13 11.20 11.92 -14.23
N ILE A 14 9.93 11.88 -14.57
CA ILE A 14 9.49 11.80 -15.95
C ILE A 14 8.87 13.10 -16.46
N GLY A 15 8.96 14.17 -15.68
CA GLY A 15 8.53 15.48 -16.13
C GLY A 15 7.03 15.69 -16.21
N LEU A 16 6.23 14.90 -15.47
CA LEU A 16 4.77 15.06 -15.44
C LEU A 16 4.35 15.81 -14.21
N SER A 17 3.28 16.60 -14.32
CA SER A 17 2.62 17.16 -13.14
C SER A 17 1.92 16.04 -12.39
N ARG A 18 1.60 16.30 -11.11
CA ARG A 18 0.88 15.34 -10.29
C ARG A 18 -0.45 14.93 -10.97
N VAL A 19 -1.19 15.90 -11.47
CA VAL A 19 -2.50 15.63 -12.09
C VAL A 19 -2.32 14.77 -13.33
N GLN A 20 -1.35 15.08 -14.16
CA GLN A 20 -1.09 14.32 -15.38
C GLN A 20 -0.68 12.89 -15.04
N LEU A 21 0.18 12.72 -14.03
CA LEU A 21 0.61 11.40 -13.61
C LEU A 21 -0.57 10.57 -13.10
N TYR A 22 -1.40 11.17 -12.25
CA TYR A 22 -2.57 10.47 -11.71
C TYR A 22 -3.51 10.02 -12.82
N ARG A 23 -3.75 10.88 -13.81
CA ARG A 23 -4.62 10.55 -14.93
C ARG A 23 -4.05 9.41 -15.77
N LYS A 24 -2.75 9.45 -16.04
CA LYS A 24 -2.11 8.40 -16.82
C LYS A 24 -2.16 7.07 -16.12
N VAL A 25 -1.88 7.04 -14.83
CA VAL A 25 -1.93 5.79 -14.07
C VAL A 25 -3.34 5.21 -14.12
N LYS A 26 -4.37 6.04 -13.91
CA LYS A 26 -5.75 5.56 -13.96
C LYS A 26 -6.10 5.03 -15.34
N ALA A 27 -5.68 5.72 -16.39
CA ALA A 27 -5.98 5.30 -17.76
C ALA A 27 -5.30 3.99 -18.12
N MET A 28 -4.07 3.79 -17.65
CA MET A 28 -3.28 2.62 -18.02
C MET A 28 -3.62 1.38 -17.20
N THR A 29 -4.00 1.55 -15.94
CA THR A 29 -4.18 0.43 -15.02
C THR A 29 -5.64 0.21 -14.62
N GLY A 30 -6.51 1.18 -14.85
CA GLY A 30 -7.88 1.11 -14.38
C GLY A 30 -8.04 1.41 -12.90
N SER A 31 -6.95 1.65 -12.18
CA SER A 31 -6.96 1.91 -10.74
C SER A 31 -6.31 3.24 -10.44
N SER A 32 -6.80 3.93 -9.42
CA SER A 32 -6.17 5.18 -8.99
C SER A 32 -4.79 4.91 -8.39
N VAL A 33 -3.95 5.95 -8.36
CA VAL A 33 -2.64 5.85 -7.72
C VAL A 33 -2.79 5.47 -6.25
N VAL A 34 -3.79 6.05 -5.57
CA VAL A 34 -4.02 5.74 -4.16
C VAL A 34 -4.33 4.27 -3.95
N ASP A 35 -5.16 3.70 -4.82
CA ASP A 35 -5.49 2.27 -4.74
C ASP A 35 -4.27 1.41 -4.97
N LEU A 36 -3.45 1.75 -5.96
CA LEU A 36 -2.24 0.98 -6.26
C LEU A 36 -1.25 1.04 -5.12
N MET A 37 -1.08 2.21 -4.50
CA MET A 37 -0.18 2.35 -3.36
C MET A 37 -0.69 1.56 -2.17
N ARG A 38 -2.01 1.57 -1.93
CA ARG A 38 -2.59 0.77 -0.85
C ARG A 38 -2.35 -0.71 -1.08
N LYS A 39 -2.55 -1.19 -2.31
CA LYS A 39 -2.31 -2.60 -2.64
C LYS A 39 -0.86 -2.98 -2.45
N ALA A 40 0.07 -2.09 -2.82
CA ALA A 40 1.50 -2.35 -2.62
C ALA A 40 1.84 -2.44 -1.13
N ARG A 41 1.27 -1.57 -0.31
CA ARG A 41 1.47 -1.62 1.13
C ARG A 41 0.91 -2.91 1.73
N LEU A 42 -0.26 -3.33 1.28
CA LEU A 42 -0.87 -4.57 1.76
C LEU A 42 -0.06 -5.80 1.33
N TYR A 43 0.49 -5.78 0.14
CA TYR A 43 1.35 -6.87 -0.32
C TYR A 43 2.60 -6.98 0.56
N LYS A 44 3.24 -5.86 0.84
CA LYS A 44 4.41 -5.85 1.73
C LYS A 44 4.02 -6.35 3.12
N ALA A 45 2.85 -5.93 3.61
CA ALA A 45 2.36 -6.38 4.91
C ALA A 45 2.18 -7.89 4.93
N LYS A 46 1.62 -8.46 3.88
CA LYS A 46 1.45 -9.91 3.81
C LYS A 46 2.78 -10.64 3.93
N ARG A 47 3.81 -10.14 3.23
CA ARG A 47 5.15 -10.72 3.32
C ARG A 47 5.72 -10.62 4.74
N LEU A 48 5.54 -9.49 5.39
CA LEU A 48 6.01 -9.32 6.76
C LEU A 48 5.26 -10.22 7.74
N LEU A 49 3.97 -10.39 7.55
CA LEU A 49 3.18 -11.29 8.40
C LEU A 49 3.60 -12.74 8.22
N GLU A 50 3.96 -13.13 7.01
CA GLU A 50 4.45 -14.48 6.75
C GLU A 50 5.74 -14.79 7.50
N SER A 51 6.58 -13.78 7.73
CA SER A 51 7.83 -13.96 8.46
C SER A 51 7.63 -14.14 9.96
N ARG A 52 6.46 -13.72 10.50
CA ARG A 52 6.10 -13.84 11.91
C ARG A 52 7.04 -13.14 12.87
N SER A 53 7.76 -12.12 12.39
CA SER A 53 8.72 -11.40 13.21
C SER A 53 8.14 -10.14 13.84
N MET A 54 6.92 -9.76 13.47
CA MET A 54 6.29 -8.53 13.94
C MET A 54 4.85 -8.81 14.32
N SER A 55 4.33 -8.02 15.26
CA SER A 55 2.90 -8.05 15.57
C SER A 55 2.11 -7.44 14.42
N ILE A 56 0.79 -7.68 14.41
CA ILE A 56 -0.08 -7.11 13.38
C ILE A 56 -0.02 -5.58 13.41
N ALA A 57 -0.05 -4.99 14.62
CA ALA A 57 0.02 -3.54 14.75
C ALA A 57 1.35 -3.00 14.23
N GLU A 58 2.45 -3.68 14.54
CA GLU A 58 3.76 -3.28 14.03
C GLU A 58 3.81 -3.33 12.51
N VAL A 59 3.25 -4.37 11.92
CA VAL A 59 3.20 -4.48 10.46
C VAL A 59 2.40 -3.33 9.87
N ALA A 60 1.25 -3.02 10.46
CA ALA A 60 0.41 -1.92 9.96
C ALA A 60 1.20 -0.61 9.91
N TYR A 61 1.89 -0.27 10.99
CA TYR A 61 2.67 0.96 11.03
C TYR A 61 3.87 0.89 10.09
N GLU A 62 4.51 -0.26 10.02
CA GLU A 62 5.70 -0.42 9.16
C GLU A 62 5.38 -0.17 7.69
N VAL A 63 4.23 -0.62 7.23
CA VAL A 63 3.85 -0.44 5.82
C VAL A 63 3.12 0.87 5.55
N GLY A 64 2.96 1.72 6.57
CA GLY A 64 2.48 3.08 6.36
C GLY A 64 1.03 3.35 6.72
N PHE A 65 0.35 2.43 7.39
CA PHE A 65 -1.00 2.70 7.89
C PHE A 65 -0.91 3.42 9.24
N SER A 66 -1.79 4.39 9.44
CA SER A 66 -1.80 5.16 10.69
C SER A 66 -2.63 4.49 11.78
N ALA A 67 -3.48 3.53 11.43
CA ALA A 67 -4.34 2.84 12.40
C ALA A 67 -4.42 1.35 12.06
N PRO A 68 -4.11 0.47 13.01
CA PRO A 68 -4.20 -0.97 12.78
C PRO A 68 -5.59 -1.45 12.41
N SER A 69 -6.65 -0.81 12.93
CA SER A 69 -8.01 -1.20 12.60
C SER A 69 -8.33 -0.96 11.12
N TYR A 70 -7.88 0.16 10.58
CA TYR A 70 -8.08 0.43 9.16
C TYR A 70 -7.23 -0.52 8.31
N PHE A 71 -6.02 -0.80 8.75
CA PHE A 71 -5.17 -1.78 8.08
C PHE A 71 -5.86 -3.13 8.00
N THR A 72 -6.43 -3.60 9.11
CA THR A 72 -7.11 -4.89 9.16
C THR A 72 -8.27 -4.93 8.18
N LYS A 73 -9.05 -3.86 8.12
CA LYS A 73 -10.16 -3.78 7.19
C LYS A 73 -9.69 -3.86 5.74
N CYS A 74 -8.68 -3.08 5.39
CA CYS A 74 -8.14 -3.07 4.04
C CYS A 74 -7.53 -4.41 3.67
N PHE A 75 -6.83 -5.04 4.60
CA PHE A 75 -6.20 -6.34 4.37
C PHE A 75 -7.26 -7.40 4.09
N LYS A 76 -8.33 -7.43 4.88
CA LYS A 76 -9.40 -8.38 4.66
C LYS A 76 -10.12 -8.14 3.33
N ASP A 77 -10.34 -6.86 2.98
CA ASP A 77 -10.97 -6.53 1.71
C ASP A 77 -10.11 -6.99 0.53
N GLU A 78 -8.80 -6.89 0.66
CA GLU A 78 -7.90 -7.25 -0.45
C GLU A 78 -7.70 -8.77 -0.56
N TYR A 79 -7.52 -9.46 0.56
CA TYR A 79 -7.11 -10.87 0.54
C TYR A 79 -8.17 -11.84 1.02
N GLY A 80 -9.30 -11.35 1.51
CA GLY A 80 -10.37 -12.21 1.98
C GLY A 80 -10.08 -12.91 3.29
N MET A 81 -9.01 -12.53 3.98
CA MET A 81 -8.66 -13.11 5.28
C MET A 81 -8.13 -12.01 6.19
N LEU A 82 -8.17 -12.25 7.49
CA LEU A 82 -7.63 -11.32 8.48
C LEU A 82 -6.11 -11.43 8.53
N PRO A 83 -5.42 -10.34 8.89
CA PRO A 83 -3.95 -10.40 9.03
C PRO A 83 -3.49 -11.50 9.98
N GLY A 84 -4.23 -11.75 11.04
CA GLY A 84 -3.87 -12.80 11.99
C GLY A 84 -3.99 -14.21 11.46
N GLU A 85 -4.63 -14.39 10.31
CA GLU A 85 -4.81 -15.70 9.69
C GLU A 85 -3.70 -16.04 8.70
N VAL A 86 -2.79 -15.10 8.46
CA VAL A 86 -1.67 -15.32 7.55
C VAL A 86 -0.64 -16.23 8.20
N GLY A 87 -0.09 -17.10 7.42
CA GLY A 87 0.92 -18.05 7.89
C GLY A 87 0.44 -19.45 7.79
#